data_d1dd03ac6e552de22b4a5dec0589337a
#
_entry.id   d1dd03ac6e552de22b4a5dec0589337a
#
_cell.length_a   1.000
_cell.length_b   1.000
_cell.length_c   1.000
_cell.angle_alpha   90.00
_cell.angle_beta   90.00
_cell.angle_gamma   90.00
#
_symmetry.space_group_name_H-M   'P 1'
#
loop_
_entity.id
_entity.type
_entity.pdbx_description
1 polymer ?
#
loop_
_entity_poly.entity_id
_entity_poly.type
_entity_poly.pdbx_seq_one_letter_code
_entity_poly.pdbx_strand_id
1 'polypeptide(L)'
;IQGEKLHLSTPVLGAFNAINISAVIAISKDLGMKNESIIKQISKLEPINHRLSKIVVNDKVILDDSYNGNLDGMLEAIRLASLHNGRKVIVTPGLVESNKEFNVALAKAINSVFSVAIITGELNSKILQENISNPLKVILKDKSNIEGILKSITKPGDLILFANDAPSYI
;
A
#
# COMPACT_ATOMS: atom_id res chain seq x y z
N ILE A 1 17.89 11.77 17.45
CA ILE A 1 19.22 12.02 16.91
C ILE A 1 19.99 12.78 17.98
N GLN A 2 21.15 12.31 18.41
CA GLN A 2 21.98 12.90 19.48
C GLN A 2 21.22 13.14 20.83
N GLY A 3 20.26 12.25 21.14
CA GLY A 3 19.44 12.34 22.38
C GLY A 3 18.26 13.32 22.32
N GLU A 4 18.11 14.07 21.24
CA GLU A 4 17.02 15.01 21.06
C GLU A 4 15.79 14.35 20.39
N LYS A 5 14.60 14.61 20.95
CA LYS A 5 13.33 14.14 20.36
C LYS A 5 12.77 15.22 19.44
N LEU A 6 12.55 14.85 18.17
CA LEU A 6 11.86 15.70 17.21
C LEU A 6 10.48 15.10 16.92
N HIS A 7 9.44 15.90 17.09
CA HIS A 7 8.09 15.57 16.65
C HIS A 7 7.86 16.17 15.26
N LEU A 8 7.55 15.31 14.29
CA LEU A 8 7.30 15.74 12.92
C LEU A 8 6.09 15.00 12.35
N SER A 9 5.47 15.60 11.36
CA SER A 9 4.39 15.02 10.56
C SER A 9 4.77 15.08 9.09
N THR A 10 4.43 14.04 8.35
CA THR A 10 4.69 13.95 6.91
C THR A 10 3.51 13.28 6.21
N PRO A 11 3.15 13.69 4.99
CA PRO A 11 2.14 13.00 4.19
C PRO A 11 2.65 11.69 3.57
N VAL A 12 3.95 11.42 3.62
CA VAL A 12 4.56 10.21 3.06
C VAL A 12 4.35 9.02 4.00
N LEU A 13 3.74 7.95 3.51
CA LEU A 13 3.33 6.80 4.30
C LEU A 13 4.38 5.68 4.31
N GLY A 14 4.29 4.80 5.31
CA GLY A 14 5.10 3.59 5.43
C GLY A 14 6.31 3.70 6.35
N ALA A 15 6.59 2.64 7.11
CA ALA A 15 7.69 2.60 8.06
C ALA A 15 9.08 2.74 7.39
N PHE A 16 9.25 2.20 6.19
CA PHE A 16 10.48 2.36 5.40
C PHE A 16 10.75 3.83 5.02
N ASN A 17 9.70 4.63 4.77
CA ASN A 17 9.86 6.06 4.53
C ASN A 17 10.27 6.81 5.81
N ALA A 18 9.84 6.36 6.98
CA ALA A 18 10.34 6.91 8.25
C ALA A 18 11.86 6.71 8.41
N ILE A 19 12.39 5.56 7.98
CA ILE A 19 13.84 5.30 7.96
C ILE A 19 14.55 6.26 7.00
N ASN A 20 14.03 6.42 5.78
CA ASN A 20 14.59 7.35 4.79
C ASN A 20 14.59 8.80 5.29
N ILE A 21 13.47 9.23 5.87
CA ILE A 21 13.33 10.57 6.47
C ILE A 21 14.33 10.75 7.63
N SER A 22 14.52 9.72 8.46
CA SER A 22 15.49 9.78 9.56
C SER A 22 16.92 9.98 9.06
N ALA A 23 17.30 9.34 7.96
CA ALA A 23 18.60 9.54 7.33
C ALA A 23 18.76 10.97 6.80
N VAL A 24 17.71 11.50 6.13
CA VAL A 24 17.69 12.90 5.65
C VAL A 24 17.83 13.89 6.81
N ILE A 25 17.13 13.65 7.93
CA ILE A 25 17.24 14.50 9.13
C ILE A 25 18.66 14.48 9.67
N ALA A 26 19.29 13.29 9.76
CA ALA A 26 20.66 13.17 10.26
C ALA A 26 21.64 13.97 9.41
N ILE A 27 21.59 13.83 8.09
CA ILE A 27 22.44 14.57 7.15
C ILE A 27 22.16 16.08 7.23
N SER A 28 20.90 16.49 7.29
CA SER A 28 20.51 17.91 7.36
C SER A 28 21.06 18.57 8.63
N LYS A 29 21.04 17.84 9.77
CA LYS A 29 21.64 18.32 11.03
C LYS A 29 23.16 18.45 10.93
N ASP A 30 23.81 17.46 10.33
CA ASP A 30 25.26 17.49 10.12
C ASP A 30 25.69 18.68 9.25
N LEU A 31 24.85 19.07 8.28
CA LEU A 31 25.01 20.26 7.45
C LEU A 31 24.60 21.56 8.16
N GLY A 32 24.24 21.54 9.44
CA GLY A 32 23.94 22.71 10.25
C GLY A 32 22.51 23.29 10.09
N MET A 33 21.57 22.52 9.50
CA MET A 33 20.18 22.97 9.41
C MET A 33 19.50 23.01 10.79
N LYS A 34 18.69 24.03 11.03
CA LYS A 34 17.88 24.16 12.25
C LYS A 34 16.69 23.20 12.23
N ASN A 35 16.30 22.68 13.41
CA ASN A 35 15.20 21.73 13.56
C ASN A 35 13.89 22.25 12.95
N GLU A 36 13.55 23.53 13.18
CA GLU A 36 12.32 24.13 12.66
C GLU A 36 12.29 24.10 11.12
N SER A 37 13.44 24.33 10.47
CA SER A 37 13.55 24.27 9.02
C SER A 37 13.40 22.83 8.51
N ILE A 38 14.02 21.86 9.18
CA ILE A 38 13.91 20.45 8.83
C ILE A 38 12.46 19.98 8.95
N ILE A 39 11.79 20.24 10.08
CA ILE A 39 10.39 19.87 10.32
C ILE A 39 9.48 20.50 9.26
N LYS A 40 9.68 21.79 8.97
CA LYS A 40 8.91 22.52 7.95
C LYS A 40 9.07 21.92 6.55
N GLN A 41 10.26 21.46 6.17
CA GLN A 41 10.46 20.85 4.85
C GLN A 41 9.88 19.44 4.79
N ILE A 42 10.02 18.65 5.85
CA ILE A 42 9.44 17.29 5.92
C ILE A 42 7.92 17.33 5.83
N SER A 43 7.26 18.31 6.44
CA SER A 43 5.80 18.45 6.36
C SER A 43 5.28 18.83 4.96
N LYS A 44 6.17 19.27 4.06
CA LYS A 44 5.86 19.60 2.67
C LYS A 44 6.23 18.52 1.66
N LEU A 45 6.76 17.38 2.14
CA LEU A 45 7.05 16.26 1.24
C LEU A 45 5.77 15.82 0.55
N GLU A 46 5.86 15.48 -0.71
CA GLU A 46 4.76 14.93 -1.49
C GLU A 46 4.94 13.42 -1.65
N PRO A 47 3.87 12.64 -1.50
CA PRO A 47 3.91 11.22 -1.82
C PRO A 47 4.27 11.01 -3.29
N ILE A 48 5.07 9.99 -3.57
CA ILE A 48 5.36 9.57 -4.94
C ILE A 48 4.17 8.72 -5.41
N ASN A 49 3.63 9.03 -6.59
CA ASN A 49 2.56 8.25 -7.19
C ASN A 49 2.94 6.77 -7.28
N HIS A 50 1.99 5.89 -7.04
CA HIS A 50 2.15 4.43 -7.07
C HIS A 50 3.14 3.86 -6.03
N ARG A 51 3.57 4.67 -5.06
CA ARG A 51 4.47 4.28 -3.96
C ARG A 51 3.80 4.52 -2.61
N LEU A 52 2.80 3.68 -2.30
CA LEU A 52 2.01 3.78 -1.07
C LEU A 52 1.39 5.17 -0.89
N SER A 53 0.87 5.74 -1.98
CA SER A 53 0.17 7.01 -1.96
C SER A 53 -1.29 6.84 -1.54
N LYS A 54 -1.83 7.84 -0.83
CA LYS A 54 -3.21 7.84 -0.37
C LYS A 54 -4.03 8.86 -1.15
N ILE A 55 -5.12 8.37 -1.73
CA ILE A 55 -6.09 9.18 -2.47
C ILE A 55 -7.46 9.01 -1.81
N VAL A 56 -8.26 10.06 -1.74
CA VAL A 56 -9.65 9.98 -1.30
C VAL A 56 -10.54 10.43 -2.46
N VAL A 57 -11.42 9.55 -2.92
CA VAL A 57 -12.33 9.81 -4.03
C VAL A 57 -13.69 9.16 -3.75
N ASN A 58 -14.77 9.92 -3.93
CA ASN A 58 -16.15 9.45 -3.70
C ASN A 58 -16.31 8.76 -2.34
N ASP A 59 -15.80 9.38 -1.29
CA ASP A 59 -15.79 8.87 0.10
C ASP A 59 -15.14 7.50 0.28
N LYS A 60 -14.28 7.07 -0.64
CA LYS A 60 -13.45 5.87 -0.54
C LYS A 60 -11.99 6.26 -0.35
N VAL A 61 -11.27 5.44 0.40
CA VAL A 61 -9.83 5.57 0.55
C VAL A 61 -9.15 4.62 -0.43
N ILE A 62 -8.27 5.14 -1.26
CA ILE A 62 -7.39 4.36 -2.12
C ILE A 62 -5.98 4.45 -1.54
N LEU A 63 -5.37 3.30 -1.29
CA LEU A 63 -3.93 3.18 -1.08
C LEU A 63 -3.34 2.60 -2.37
N ASP A 64 -2.51 3.39 -3.02
CA ASP A 64 -1.90 3.00 -4.29
C ASP A 64 -0.42 2.67 -4.08
N ASP A 65 -0.10 1.38 -4.10
CA ASP A 65 1.24 0.79 -4.03
C ASP A 65 1.47 -0.12 -5.24
N SER A 66 1.10 0.38 -6.42
CA SER A 66 1.00 -0.42 -7.64
C SER A 66 2.27 -0.49 -8.48
N TYR A 67 3.29 0.31 -8.17
CA TYR A 67 4.48 0.41 -9.03
C TYR A 67 5.31 -0.87 -9.05
N ASN A 68 5.71 -1.38 -7.92
CA ASN A 68 6.51 -2.61 -7.77
C ASN A 68 6.43 -3.10 -6.32
N GLY A 69 6.17 -4.39 -6.12
CA GLY A 69 6.01 -4.98 -4.80
C GLY A 69 7.07 -6.03 -4.47
N ASN A 70 7.71 -5.88 -3.31
CA ASN A 70 8.35 -6.97 -2.60
C ASN A 70 7.50 -7.36 -1.38
N LEU A 71 7.82 -8.49 -0.74
CA LEU A 71 7.01 -9.01 0.37
C LEU A 71 6.89 -7.99 1.51
N ASP A 72 7.99 -7.41 1.96
CA ASP A 72 8.00 -6.48 3.10
C ASP A 72 7.20 -5.22 2.81
N GLY A 73 7.33 -4.67 1.60
CA GLY A 73 6.55 -3.52 1.14
C GLY A 73 5.05 -3.81 1.10
N MET A 74 4.66 -4.95 0.53
CA MET A 74 3.24 -5.35 0.47
C MET A 74 2.68 -5.65 1.86
N LEU A 75 3.44 -6.26 2.76
CA LEU A 75 3.02 -6.47 4.16
C LEU A 75 2.83 -5.14 4.88
N GLU A 76 3.69 -4.15 4.65
CA GLU A 76 3.53 -2.81 5.22
C GLU A 76 2.29 -2.09 4.65
N ALA A 77 2.03 -2.19 3.35
CA ALA A 77 0.81 -1.66 2.74
C ALA A 77 -0.46 -2.30 3.33
N ILE A 78 -0.45 -3.63 3.54
CA ILE A 78 -1.53 -4.37 4.20
C ILE A 78 -1.68 -3.92 5.66
N ARG A 79 -0.57 -3.72 6.40
CA ARG A 79 -0.60 -3.20 7.76
C ARG A 79 -1.23 -1.81 7.82
N LEU A 80 -0.90 -0.92 6.91
CA LEU A 80 -1.52 0.41 6.82
C LEU A 80 -3.01 0.31 6.47
N ALA A 81 -3.37 -0.56 5.51
CA ALA A 81 -4.77 -0.81 5.19
C ALA A 81 -5.56 -1.32 6.41
N SER A 82 -4.93 -2.14 7.30
CA SER A 82 -5.58 -2.67 8.49
C SER A 82 -6.02 -1.59 9.49
N LEU A 83 -5.40 -0.42 9.46
CA LEU A 83 -5.75 0.72 10.33
C LEU A 83 -7.05 1.41 9.91
N HIS A 84 -7.56 1.11 8.72
CA HIS A 84 -8.83 1.65 8.26
C HIS A 84 -10.01 0.92 8.94
N ASN A 85 -10.97 1.68 9.48
CA ASN A 85 -12.11 1.09 10.20
C ASN A 85 -13.19 0.50 9.29
N GLY A 86 -13.24 0.88 8.00
CA GLY A 86 -14.21 0.39 7.03
C GLY A 86 -13.83 -0.96 6.43
N ARG A 87 -14.69 -1.45 5.53
CA ARG A 87 -14.42 -2.64 4.72
C ARG A 87 -13.21 -2.40 3.81
N LYS A 88 -12.44 -3.45 3.55
CA LYS A 88 -11.19 -3.38 2.82
C LYS A 88 -11.20 -4.36 1.64
N VAL A 89 -10.78 -3.85 0.50
CA VAL A 89 -10.63 -4.58 -0.76
C VAL A 89 -9.17 -4.50 -1.19
N ILE A 90 -8.58 -5.60 -1.62
CA ILE A 90 -7.25 -5.61 -2.24
C ILE A 90 -7.35 -6.01 -3.71
N VAL A 91 -6.55 -5.35 -4.54
CA VAL A 91 -6.34 -5.68 -5.96
C VAL A 91 -4.87 -6.02 -6.13
N THR A 92 -4.56 -7.25 -6.57
CA THR A 92 -3.16 -7.69 -6.66
C THR A 92 -2.98 -8.88 -7.60
N PRO A 93 -1.87 -8.93 -8.37
CA PRO A 93 -1.41 -10.13 -9.08
C PRO A 93 -0.53 -11.03 -8.18
N GLY A 94 -0.34 -10.65 -6.91
CA GLY A 94 0.69 -11.22 -6.05
C GLY A 94 2.08 -10.63 -6.33
N LEU A 95 3.09 -11.30 -5.83
CA LEU A 95 4.50 -10.94 -6.03
C LEU A 95 5.01 -11.57 -7.32
N VAL A 96 5.10 -10.78 -8.38
CA VAL A 96 5.43 -11.24 -9.74
C VAL A 96 6.88 -11.73 -9.82
N GLU A 97 7.82 -10.98 -9.25
CA GLU A 97 9.26 -11.32 -9.25
C GLU A 97 9.67 -12.05 -7.96
N SER A 98 8.91 -13.12 -7.59
CA SER A 98 9.14 -13.77 -6.29
C SER A 98 8.80 -15.26 -6.33
N ASN A 99 9.12 -15.95 -5.24
CA ASN A 99 8.86 -17.39 -5.09
C ASN A 99 7.44 -17.68 -4.54
N LYS A 100 7.10 -18.97 -4.49
CA LYS A 100 5.80 -19.43 -4.02
C LYS A 100 5.58 -19.15 -2.54
N GLU A 101 6.61 -19.32 -1.71
CA GLU A 101 6.56 -19.19 -0.26
C GLU A 101 6.17 -17.75 0.13
N PHE A 102 6.67 -16.75 -0.58
CA PHE A 102 6.33 -15.35 -0.36
C PHE A 102 4.89 -15.04 -0.78
N ASN A 103 4.40 -15.63 -1.87
CA ASN A 103 3.00 -15.51 -2.26
C ASN A 103 2.05 -16.20 -1.26
N VAL A 104 2.46 -17.31 -0.64
CA VAL A 104 1.71 -17.93 0.47
C VAL A 104 1.69 -17.01 1.70
N ALA A 105 2.82 -16.39 2.06
CA ALA A 105 2.89 -15.44 3.16
C ALA A 105 2.00 -14.22 2.90
N LEU A 106 2.02 -13.68 1.68
CA LEU A 106 1.13 -12.61 1.25
C LEU A 106 -0.35 -12.99 1.39
N ALA A 107 -0.73 -14.19 0.91
CA ALA A 107 -2.11 -14.67 1.01
C ALA A 107 -2.58 -14.78 2.47
N LYS A 108 -1.71 -15.20 3.40
CA LYS A 108 -2.02 -15.22 4.84
C LYS A 108 -2.29 -13.82 5.39
N ALA A 109 -1.49 -12.83 5.00
CA ALA A 109 -1.71 -11.44 5.41
C ALA A 109 -3.03 -10.90 4.83
N ILE A 110 -3.34 -11.20 3.58
CA ILE A 110 -4.61 -10.84 2.93
C ILE A 110 -5.80 -11.42 3.70
N ASN A 111 -5.73 -12.68 4.10
CA ASN A 111 -6.79 -13.36 4.87
C ASN A 111 -7.13 -12.66 6.18
N SER A 112 -6.18 -11.99 6.82
CA SER A 112 -6.37 -11.36 8.12
C SER A 112 -6.98 -9.96 8.05
N VAL A 113 -6.95 -9.30 6.87
CA VAL A 113 -7.25 -7.87 6.78
C VAL A 113 -8.40 -7.57 5.83
N PHE A 114 -8.51 -8.26 4.71
CA PHE A 114 -9.42 -7.91 3.63
C PHE A 114 -10.71 -8.74 3.65
N SER A 115 -11.80 -8.09 3.20
CA SER A 115 -13.09 -8.75 2.96
C SER A 115 -13.24 -9.24 1.52
N VAL A 116 -12.51 -8.63 0.59
CA VAL A 116 -12.52 -8.98 -0.83
C VAL A 116 -11.08 -8.94 -1.36
N ALA A 117 -10.72 -9.93 -2.15
CA ALA A 117 -9.46 -10.00 -2.89
C ALA A 117 -9.75 -10.15 -4.38
N ILE A 118 -9.39 -9.13 -5.15
CA ILE A 118 -9.39 -9.16 -6.61
C ILE A 118 -8.00 -9.61 -7.05
N ILE A 119 -7.94 -10.82 -7.58
CA ILE A 119 -6.69 -11.43 -8.06
C ILE A 119 -6.58 -11.15 -9.55
N THR A 120 -5.56 -10.37 -9.92
CA THR A 120 -5.30 -9.98 -11.31
C THR A 120 -4.18 -10.81 -11.91
N GLY A 121 -4.19 -10.94 -13.25
CA GLY A 121 -3.18 -11.70 -13.97
C GLY A 121 -3.23 -13.21 -13.74
N GLU A 122 -2.35 -13.94 -14.43
CA GLU A 122 -2.36 -15.42 -14.42
C GLU A 122 -1.24 -16.03 -13.57
N LEU A 123 -0.07 -15.37 -13.50
CA LEU A 123 1.17 -15.93 -12.98
C LEU A 123 1.01 -16.53 -11.55
N ASN A 124 0.48 -15.75 -10.63
CA ASN A 124 0.29 -16.15 -9.23
C ASN A 124 -1.16 -16.49 -8.89
N SER A 125 -2.06 -16.47 -9.87
CA SER A 125 -3.50 -16.62 -9.65
C SER A 125 -3.83 -17.93 -8.93
N LYS A 126 -3.24 -19.05 -9.35
CA LYS A 126 -3.48 -20.36 -8.74
C LYS A 126 -3.06 -20.40 -7.27
N ILE A 127 -1.84 -19.95 -6.95
CA ILE A 127 -1.32 -20.00 -5.58
C ILE A 127 -2.11 -19.06 -4.65
N LEU A 128 -2.52 -17.90 -5.13
CA LEU A 128 -3.36 -16.98 -4.36
C LEU A 128 -4.76 -17.56 -4.13
N GLN A 129 -5.38 -18.15 -5.15
CA GLN A 129 -6.69 -18.79 -5.03
C GLN A 129 -6.71 -19.94 -4.02
N GLU A 130 -5.65 -20.75 -3.98
CA GLU A 130 -5.50 -21.88 -3.06
C GLU A 130 -5.26 -21.44 -1.60
N ASN A 131 -4.62 -20.29 -1.38
CA ASN A 131 -4.19 -19.85 -0.06
C ASN A 131 -5.01 -18.67 0.52
N ILE A 132 -5.77 -17.95 -0.30
CA ILE A 132 -6.74 -16.97 0.19
C ILE A 132 -8.04 -17.71 0.51
N SER A 133 -8.48 -17.69 1.76
CA SER A 133 -9.65 -18.44 2.25
C SER A 133 -10.76 -17.56 2.80
N ASN A 134 -10.43 -16.48 3.53
CA ASN A 134 -11.42 -15.65 4.21
C ASN A 134 -12.08 -14.60 3.29
N PRO A 135 -11.33 -13.82 2.47
CA PRO A 135 -11.94 -12.86 1.56
C PRO A 135 -12.77 -13.49 0.46
N LEU A 136 -13.84 -12.81 0.05
CA LEU A 136 -14.47 -13.08 -1.24
C LEU A 136 -13.43 -12.90 -2.36
N LYS A 137 -13.23 -13.93 -3.17
CA LYS A 137 -12.26 -13.89 -4.28
C LYS A 137 -12.96 -13.51 -5.58
N VAL A 138 -12.39 -12.53 -6.29
CA VAL A 138 -12.74 -12.17 -7.65
C VAL A 138 -11.51 -12.39 -8.53
N ILE A 139 -11.63 -13.26 -9.53
CA ILE A 139 -10.53 -13.56 -10.45
C ILE A 139 -10.71 -12.72 -11.70
N LEU A 140 -9.72 -11.92 -12.01
CA LEU A 140 -9.77 -11.00 -13.12
C LEU A 140 -8.59 -11.24 -14.08
N LYS A 141 -8.83 -11.97 -15.15
CA LYS A 141 -7.83 -12.23 -16.18
C LYS A 141 -7.57 -11.01 -17.05
N ASP A 142 -8.63 -10.27 -17.37
CA ASP A 142 -8.60 -9.04 -18.15
C ASP A 142 -8.93 -7.84 -17.25
N LYS A 143 -8.01 -6.90 -17.16
CA LYS A 143 -8.11 -5.71 -16.32
C LYS A 143 -9.01 -4.61 -16.90
N SER A 144 -9.43 -4.71 -18.15
CA SER A 144 -10.24 -3.69 -18.82
C SER A 144 -11.54 -3.37 -18.09
N ASN A 145 -12.09 -4.31 -17.33
CA ASN A 145 -13.32 -4.13 -16.56
C ASN A 145 -13.12 -3.93 -15.05
N ILE A 146 -11.90 -3.67 -14.59
CA ILE A 146 -11.62 -3.53 -13.15
C ILE A 146 -12.41 -2.39 -12.50
N GLU A 147 -12.60 -1.29 -13.22
CA GLU A 147 -13.37 -0.14 -12.75
C GLU A 147 -14.83 -0.50 -12.53
N GLY A 148 -15.44 -1.20 -13.49
CA GLY A 148 -16.83 -1.66 -13.38
C GLY A 148 -17.03 -2.61 -12.20
N ILE A 149 -16.08 -3.53 -11.99
CA ILE A 149 -16.09 -4.44 -10.85
C ILE A 149 -15.95 -3.66 -9.54
N LEU A 150 -14.97 -2.78 -9.43
CA LEU A 150 -14.78 -1.97 -8.23
C LEU A 150 -16.03 -1.11 -7.92
N LYS A 151 -16.65 -0.50 -8.93
CA LYS A 151 -17.89 0.25 -8.75
C LYS A 151 -19.03 -0.62 -8.21
N SER A 152 -19.13 -1.87 -8.67
CA SER A 152 -20.20 -2.77 -8.24
C SER A 152 -20.02 -3.35 -6.84
N ILE A 153 -18.78 -3.53 -6.38
CA ILE A 153 -18.50 -4.21 -5.12
C ILE A 153 -18.06 -3.29 -3.98
N THR A 154 -17.74 -2.02 -4.26
CA THR A 154 -17.30 -1.05 -3.25
C THR A 154 -18.34 0.05 -3.03
N LYS A 155 -18.36 0.58 -1.80
CA LYS A 155 -19.26 1.66 -1.37
C LYS A 155 -18.49 2.75 -0.62
N PRO A 156 -19.09 3.94 -0.38
CA PRO A 156 -18.52 4.96 0.49
C PRO A 156 -18.09 4.39 1.83
N GLY A 157 -16.93 4.80 2.32
CA GLY A 157 -16.30 4.31 3.53
C GLY A 157 -15.41 3.07 3.34
N ASP A 158 -15.36 2.46 2.15
CA ASP A 158 -14.45 1.35 1.87
C ASP A 158 -13.01 1.86 1.62
N LEU A 159 -12.02 0.99 1.92
CA LEU A 159 -10.64 1.16 1.50
C LEU A 159 -10.32 0.17 0.37
N ILE A 160 -9.63 0.66 -0.66
CA ILE A 160 -9.10 -0.15 -1.77
C ILE A 160 -7.58 -0.05 -1.73
N LEU A 161 -6.89 -1.17 -1.60
CA LEU A 161 -5.45 -1.26 -1.76
C LEU A 161 -5.13 -1.82 -3.15
N PHE A 162 -4.45 -1.04 -3.98
CA PHE A 162 -3.77 -1.53 -5.17
C PHE A 162 -2.35 -1.93 -4.78
N ALA A 163 -2.05 -3.23 -4.84
CA ALA A 163 -0.77 -3.78 -4.41
C ALA A 163 -0.10 -4.49 -5.58
N ASN A 164 0.99 -3.92 -6.10
CA ASN A 164 1.75 -4.39 -7.26
C ASN A 164 0.95 -4.42 -8.57
N ASP A 165 -0.19 -3.76 -8.62
CA ASP A 165 -1.01 -3.62 -9.83
C ASP A 165 -2.04 -2.51 -9.66
N ALA A 166 -2.24 -1.70 -10.70
CA ALA A 166 -3.31 -0.73 -10.79
C ALA A 166 -3.87 -0.64 -12.22
N PRO A 167 -5.08 -0.09 -12.37
CA PRO A 167 -5.54 0.32 -13.68
C PRO A 167 -4.64 1.42 -14.26
N SER A 168 -4.51 1.46 -15.59
CA SER A 168 -3.63 2.40 -16.30
C SER A 168 -4.04 3.88 -16.19
N TYR A 169 -5.14 4.18 -15.52
CA TYR A 169 -5.69 5.53 -15.35
C TYR A 169 -5.63 6.07 -13.90
N ILE A 170 -4.95 5.35 -13.00
CA ILE A 170 -4.67 5.84 -11.63
C ILE A 170 -3.35 6.57 -11.55
#